data_edade67fc00d8a45c9b27cc93829ab5f
#
_entry.id   edade67fc00d8a45c9b27cc93829ab5f
#
_cell.length_a   1.000
_cell.length_b   1.000
_cell.length_c   1.000
_cell.angle_alpha   90.00
_cell.angle_beta   90.00
_cell.angle_gamma   90.00
#
_symmetry.space_group_name_H-M   'P 1'
#
loop_
_entity.id
_entity.type
_entity.pdbx_description
1 polymer ?
#
loop_
_entity_poly.entity_id
_entity_poly.type
_entity_poly.pdbx_seq_one_letter_code
_entity_poly.pdbx_strand_id
1 'polypeptide(L)'
;MENGQCKGVMAWNLDDGTLHVFRAHMVVLATGGYGRAYFSATSAHTCTGDGGGMCIRAGIPMQDMEFVQFHPTGIYGAGCLITEGSRGEGCLLYTSDAADD
;
A
#
# COMPACT_ATOMS: atom_id res chain seq x y z
N MET A 1 -9.83 4.71 -19.49
CA MET A 1 -9.14 5.83 -20.19
C MET A 1 -9.79 6.03 -21.53
N GLU A 2 -10.15 7.23 -21.85
CA GLU A 2 -10.67 7.62 -23.17
C GLU A 2 -9.77 8.73 -23.73
N ASN A 3 -9.21 8.54 -24.92
CA ASN A 3 -8.31 9.51 -25.57
C ASN A 3 -7.15 9.99 -24.65
N GLY A 4 -6.56 9.10 -23.88
CA GLY A 4 -5.47 9.43 -22.95
C GLY A 4 -5.91 10.14 -21.67
N GLN A 5 -7.21 10.33 -21.44
CA GLN A 5 -7.72 10.96 -20.24
C GLN A 5 -8.45 9.95 -19.34
N CYS A 6 -8.26 10.10 -18.03
CA CYS A 6 -9.05 9.37 -17.04
C CYS A 6 -10.42 10.04 -16.93
N LYS A 7 -11.48 9.29 -17.20
CA LYS A 7 -12.86 9.78 -17.22
C LYS A 7 -13.74 9.22 -16.10
N GLY A 8 -13.14 8.46 -15.20
CA GLY A 8 -13.87 7.86 -14.11
C GLY A 8 -13.28 6.53 -13.67
N VAL A 9 -14.06 5.78 -12.93
CA VAL A 9 -13.71 4.46 -12.43
C VAL A 9 -14.81 3.45 -12.70
N MET A 10 -14.42 2.19 -12.83
CA MET A 10 -15.33 1.05 -12.82
C MET A 10 -15.16 0.33 -11.50
N ALA A 11 -16.24 0.09 -10.80
CA ALA A 11 -16.27 -0.62 -9.54
C ALA A 11 -17.10 -1.91 -9.66
N TRP A 12 -16.60 -2.95 -9.05
CA TRP A 12 -17.31 -4.20 -8.91
C TRP A 12 -17.88 -4.31 -7.50
N ASN A 13 -19.20 -4.40 -7.39
CA ASN A 13 -19.86 -4.66 -6.12
C ASN A 13 -19.73 -6.14 -5.77
N LEU A 14 -19.07 -6.45 -4.68
CA LEU A 14 -18.81 -7.83 -4.26
C LEU A 14 -20.04 -8.50 -3.63
N ASP A 15 -21.01 -7.73 -3.14
CA ASP A 15 -22.20 -8.28 -2.50
C ASP A 15 -23.18 -8.90 -3.50
N ASP A 16 -23.33 -8.27 -4.64
CA ASP A 16 -24.31 -8.70 -5.65
C ASP A 16 -23.69 -9.02 -7.02
N GLY A 17 -22.38 -8.81 -7.17
CA GLY A 17 -21.64 -9.08 -8.41
C GLY A 17 -21.86 -8.06 -9.52
N THR A 18 -22.52 -6.93 -9.25
CA THR A 18 -22.79 -5.93 -10.26
C THR A 18 -21.60 -5.03 -10.57
N LEU A 19 -21.50 -4.55 -11.80
CA LEU A 19 -20.49 -3.60 -12.24
C LEU A 19 -21.11 -2.20 -12.33
N HIS A 20 -20.42 -1.24 -11.73
CA HIS A 20 -20.82 0.16 -11.71
C HIS A 20 -19.77 1.02 -12.38
N VAL A 21 -20.20 1.97 -13.20
CA VAL A 21 -19.33 2.96 -13.85
C VAL A 21 -19.62 4.33 -13.27
N PHE A 22 -18.60 4.92 -12.65
CA PHE A 22 -18.67 6.28 -12.10
C PHE A 22 -17.89 7.21 -13.03
N ARG A 23 -18.58 8.15 -13.68
CA ARG A 23 -17.94 9.15 -14.52
C ARG A 23 -17.56 10.37 -13.67
N ALA A 24 -16.35 10.89 -13.89
CA ALA A 24 -15.82 12.03 -13.17
C ALA A 24 -14.90 12.87 -14.07
N HIS A 25 -14.83 14.16 -13.79
CA HIS A 25 -13.87 15.05 -14.44
C HIS A 25 -12.45 14.83 -13.94
N MET A 26 -12.32 14.44 -12.67
CA MET A 26 -11.05 14.17 -12.00
C MET A 26 -11.18 12.90 -11.19
N VAL A 27 -10.11 12.13 -11.12
CA VAL A 27 -10.01 10.90 -10.32
C VAL A 27 -8.75 10.96 -9.46
N VAL A 28 -8.92 10.74 -8.16
CA VAL A 28 -7.82 10.64 -7.22
C VAL A 28 -7.51 9.16 -7.00
N LEU A 29 -6.26 8.76 -7.27
CA LEU A 29 -5.76 7.44 -6.92
C LEU A 29 -5.16 7.51 -5.52
N ALA A 30 -5.82 6.86 -4.57
CA ALA A 30 -5.42 6.78 -3.16
C ALA A 30 -5.47 5.33 -2.69
N THR A 31 -4.84 4.45 -3.45
CA THR A 31 -4.94 2.99 -3.30
C THR A 31 -4.00 2.39 -2.27
N GLY A 32 -3.29 3.23 -1.52
CA GLY A 32 -2.35 2.78 -0.50
C GLY A 32 -1.06 2.22 -1.06
N GLY A 33 -0.31 1.55 -0.20
CA GLY A 33 1.01 1.02 -0.52
C GLY A 33 0.99 -0.32 -1.26
N TYR A 34 2.19 -0.83 -1.51
CA TYR A 34 2.42 -2.11 -2.19
C TYR A 34 3.37 -3.03 -1.40
N GLY A 35 3.34 -2.94 -0.08
CA GLY A 35 4.25 -3.70 0.79
C GLY A 35 4.20 -5.21 0.58
N ARG A 36 3.08 -5.75 0.12
CA ARG A 36 2.93 -7.18 -0.19
C ARG A 36 3.65 -7.65 -1.46
N ALA A 37 4.29 -6.75 -2.18
CA ALA A 37 5.24 -7.13 -3.23
C ALA A 37 6.53 -7.77 -2.67
N TYR A 38 6.81 -7.55 -1.39
CA TYR A 38 7.99 -8.07 -0.71
C TYR A 38 7.64 -9.31 0.12
N PHE A 39 8.60 -10.21 0.26
CA PHE A 39 8.44 -11.45 1.02
C PHE A 39 8.10 -11.20 2.48
N SER A 40 8.86 -10.34 3.14
CA SER A 40 8.60 -9.93 4.51
C SER A 40 7.87 -8.60 4.52
N ALA A 41 6.62 -8.62 4.88
CA ALA A 41 5.80 -7.41 4.92
C ALA A 41 4.78 -7.49 6.06
N THR A 42 4.65 -6.38 6.78
CA THR A 42 3.65 -6.19 7.83
C THR A 42 2.40 -5.47 7.32
N SER A 43 2.40 -5.09 6.05
CA SER A 43 1.27 -4.44 5.39
C SER A 43 0.06 -5.36 5.30
N ALA A 44 -1.13 -4.78 5.28
CA ALA A 44 -2.36 -5.52 5.04
C ALA A 44 -2.30 -6.29 3.72
N HIS A 45 -3.00 -7.42 3.65
CA HIS A 45 -3.02 -8.28 2.46
C HIS A 45 -3.53 -7.57 1.20
N THR A 46 -4.27 -6.50 1.37
CA THR A 46 -4.78 -5.66 0.27
C THR A 46 -3.73 -4.71 -0.34
N CYS A 47 -2.55 -4.58 0.30
CA CYS A 47 -1.47 -3.69 -0.18
C CYS A 47 -0.65 -4.36 -1.29
N THR A 48 -1.27 -4.64 -2.41
CA THR A 48 -0.73 -5.43 -3.52
C THR A 48 -0.15 -4.60 -4.66
N GLY A 49 -0.35 -3.28 -4.65
CA GLY A 49 0.18 -2.38 -5.67
C GLY A 49 -0.66 -2.28 -6.94
N ASP A 50 -1.92 -2.68 -6.89
CA ASP A 50 -2.80 -2.68 -8.06
C ASP A 50 -2.98 -1.28 -8.66
N GLY A 51 -3.06 -0.24 -7.81
CA GLY A 51 -3.17 1.15 -8.26
C GLY A 51 -1.96 1.61 -9.07
N GLY A 52 -0.75 1.33 -8.58
CA GLY A 52 0.50 1.58 -9.31
C GLY A 52 0.56 0.79 -10.62
N GLY A 53 0.16 -0.48 -10.58
CA GLY A 53 0.09 -1.33 -11.76
C GLY A 53 -0.86 -0.79 -12.84
N MET A 54 -2.01 -0.25 -12.44
CA MET A 54 -2.93 0.41 -13.39
C MET A 54 -2.29 1.64 -14.04
N CYS A 55 -1.58 2.45 -13.25
CA CYS A 55 -0.88 3.63 -13.76
C CYS A 55 0.17 3.26 -14.81
N ILE A 56 1.01 2.28 -14.51
CA ILE A 56 2.05 1.80 -15.44
C ILE A 56 1.43 1.29 -16.74
N ARG A 57 0.40 0.46 -16.65
CA ARG A 57 -0.30 -0.04 -17.84
C ARG A 57 -0.97 1.06 -18.66
N ALA A 58 -1.36 2.14 -18.01
CA ALA A 58 -1.90 3.32 -18.68
C ALA A 58 -0.84 4.24 -19.30
N GLY A 59 0.45 3.94 -19.13
CA GLY A 59 1.56 4.74 -19.64
C GLY A 59 1.88 5.98 -18.79
N ILE A 60 1.41 6.03 -17.55
CA ILE A 60 1.70 7.12 -16.61
C ILE A 60 3.09 6.84 -16.01
N PRO A 61 4.02 7.82 -16.05
CA PRO A 61 5.34 7.64 -15.46
C PRO A 61 5.25 7.48 -13.95
N MET A 62 6.04 6.56 -13.42
CA MET A 62 6.21 6.37 -11.98
C MET A 62 7.56 6.93 -11.55
N GLN A 63 7.63 7.42 -10.32
CA GLN A 63 8.84 8.03 -9.78
C GLN A 63 9.12 7.48 -8.38
N ASP A 64 10.40 7.42 -8.02
CA ASP A 64 10.90 7.09 -6.68
C ASP A 64 10.42 5.72 -6.15
N MET A 65 10.28 4.75 -7.04
CA MET A 65 9.75 3.42 -6.72
C MET A 65 10.68 2.60 -5.82
N GLU A 66 11.95 2.98 -5.70
CA GLU A 66 12.92 2.37 -4.79
C GLU A 66 12.74 2.82 -3.34
N PHE A 67 12.05 3.92 -3.10
CA PHE A 67 11.84 4.43 -1.74
C PHE A 67 10.66 3.74 -1.08
N VAL A 68 10.91 2.56 -0.53
CA VAL A 68 9.93 1.79 0.23
C VAL A 68 10.29 1.85 1.70
N GLN A 69 9.36 2.32 2.53
CA GLN A 69 9.53 2.38 3.96
C GLN A 69 8.87 1.17 4.62
N PHE A 70 9.68 0.39 5.34
CA PHE A 70 9.19 -0.66 6.23
C PHE A 70 8.96 -0.09 7.62
N HIS A 71 8.04 -0.70 8.37
CA HIS A 71 7.82 -0.32 9.76
C HIS A 71 9.06 -0.72 10.59
N PRO A 72 9.64 0.22 11.37
CA PRO A 72 10.92 -0.04 12.04
C PRO A 72 10.80 -0.98 13.24
N THR A 73 9.61 -1.19 13.78
CA THR A 73 9.38 -2.01 14.96
C THR A 73 8.30 -3.05 14.71
N GLY A 74 8.71 -4.30 14.67
CA GLY A 74 7.81 -5.43 14.51
C GLY A 74 8.23 -6.59 15.40
N ILE A 75 7.31 -7.52 15.66
CA ILE A 75 7.62 -8.76 16.35
C ILE A 75 7.98 -9.80 15.30
N TYR A 76 9.23 -10.24 15.31
CA TYR A 76 9.72 -11.24 14.38
C TYR A 76 8.90 -12.53 14.48
N GLY A 77 8.55 -13.09 13.34
CA GLY A 77 7.76 -14.33 13.24
C GLY A 77 6.25 -14.15 13.43
N ALA A 78 5.81 -13.17 14.20
CA ALA A 78 4.39 -12.92 14.42
C ALA A 78 3.78 -11.93 13.42
N GLY A 79 4.60 -11.12 12.76
CA GLY A 79 4.15 -10.11 11.80
C GLY A 79 3.34 -8.96 12.42
N CYS A 80 3.35 -8.84 13.74
CA CYS A 80 2.65 -7.78 14.46
C CYS A 80 3.53 -6.53 14.57
N LEU A 81 2.90 -5.36 14.46
CA LEU A 81 3.59 -4.09 14.61
C LEU A 81 3.50 -3.58 16.06
N ILE A 82 4.60 -2.98 16.52
CA ILE A 82 4.61 -2.18 17.74
C ILE A 82 4.49 -0.72 17.32
N THR A 83 3.56 0.01 17.91
CA THR A 83 3.36 1.42 17.55
C THR A 83 4.59 2.26 17.88
N GLU A 84 4.96 3.16 17.00
CA GLU A 84 6.02 4.15 17.23
C GLU A 84 5.75 5.02 18.45
N GLY A 85 4.49 5.25 18.79
CA GLY A 85 4.11 5.95 20.00
C GLY A 85 4.69 5.36 21.27
N SER A 86 4.93 4.05 21.31
CA SER A 86 5.55 3.38 22.46
C SER A 86 6.96 3.91 22.74
N ARG A 87 7.74 4.21 21.71
CA ARG A 87 9.07 4.81 21.86
C ARG A 87 8.99 6.22 22.43
N GLY A 88 8.00 7.00 21.98
CA GLY A 88 7.74 8.35 22.52
C GLY A 88 7.38 8.33 24.00
N GLU A 89 6.73 7.27 24.47
CA GLU A 89 6.37 7.05 25.87
C GLU A 89 7.49 6.41 26.70
N GLY A 90 8.69 6.27 26.12
CA GLY A 90 9.88 5.76 26.84
C GLY A 90 10.04 4.24 26.81
N CYS A 91 9.36 3.56 25.91
CA CYS A 91 9.57 2.13 25.71
C CYS A 91 10.99 1.87 25.18
N LEU A 92 11.70 0.98 25.86
CA LEU A 92 13.00 0.49 25.42
C LEU A 92 12.82 -0.89 24.79
N LEU A 93 13.36 -1.06 23.60
CA LEU A 93 13.45 -2.36 22.96
C LEU A 93 14.78 -3.03 23.41
N TYR A 94 14.62 -4.13 24.11
CA TYR A 94 15.75 -4.96 24.49
C TYR A 94 15.70 -6.21 23.66
N THR A 95 16.44 -6.26 22.63
CA THR A 95 16.66 -7.57 22.04
C THR A 95 17.78 -7.49 21.05
N SER A 96 18.37 -8.58 20.90
CA SER A 96 19.23 -9.01 19.84
C SER A 96 18.56 -8.90 18.47
N ASP A 97 17.52 -8.19 18.35
CA ASP A 97 16.59 -8.50 17.34
C ASP A 97 16.28 -7.38 16.43
N ALA A 98 16.60 -6.33 16.42
CA ALA A 98 16.25 -5.36 15.38
C ALA A 98 17.24 -4.22 15.27
N ALA A 99 18.19 -4.18 16.18
CA ALA A 99 19.20 -3.13 16.21
C ALA A 99 20.61 -3.64 15.95
N ASP A 100 20.80 -4.96 15.98
CA ASP A 100 22.11 -5.59 15.90
C ASP A 100 22.34 -6.41 14.63
N ASP A 101 21.37 -6.44 13.70
CA ASP A 101 21.49 -7.11 12.40
C ASP A 101 21.56 -6.12 11.23
#